data_621aaeb4ef511421f067903982b92a43
#
_entry.id   621aaeb4ef511421f067903982b92a43
#
_cell.length_a   1.000
_cell.length_b   1.000
_cell.length_c   1.000
_cell.angle_alpha   90.00
_cell.angle_beta   90.00
_cell.angle_gamma   90.00
#
_symmetry.space_group_name_H-M   'P 1'
#
loop_
_entity.id
_entity.type
_entity.pdbx_description
1 polymer ?
#
loop_
_entity_poly.entity_id
_entity_poly.type
_entity_poly.pdbx_seq_one_letter_code
_entity_poly.pdbx_strand_id
1 'polypeptide(L)'
;MFLKDRQTFILFNLSLVTFLVMLGLSFVAPILPSYAESFQVSYIQVGLVISSFAITRMILDVPTGFILKRVDKRLVMMLGLSLIVISSVIAGAAPDYNVLLLGRTIEGAGSALYVTTATVFLAQIAGKEERGKVMGTYSGILLLGAIFGPTFGGVIASYYGIRAPFFAYAIAVGAGLIPTFILPKLPVPNNSSQSQNWRSTFHDIRSILLYPSFFLGTLATFTLFFMRTGVRSMLVPLFAANNLRLDSNAIGLVLTLAGITTAVTMVPMGSLSDKIGRRNPLIACLLLTAAATLLVPYTDDLLLLSLSMAVYGAVIGLSGPIAAFVTDVSPPNKLELSMSLYRMISDIGFIGGPLILGYLADTSGTLAFVGTSSAHIGVLPFVVASLLAAVVGLSLFKAKDPVKDNTLCDFGEPRLELGEFKINANRIKCKSNSQC
;
A
#
# COMPACT_ATOMS: atom_id res chain seq x y z
N MET A 1 16.89 14.38 -29.38
CA MET A 1 16.55 12.99 -29.70
C MET A 1 17.21 12.03 -28.70
N PHE A 2 18.54 11.96 -28.63
CA PHE A 2 19.29 11.06 -27.73
C PHE A 2 18.93 11.10 -26.21
N LEU A 3 18.62 12.26 -25.62
CA LEU A 3 18.26 12.36 -24.20
C LEU A 3 16.87 11.74 -23.91
N LYS A 4 15.94 11.88 -24.84
CA LYS A 4 14.58 11.33 -24.71
C LYS A 4 14.60 9.80 -24.84
N ASP A 5 15.44 9.27 -25.73
CA ASP A 5 15.64 7.82 -25.91
C ASP A 5 16.27 7.20 -24.65
N ARG A 6 17.22 7.89 -24.01
CA ARG A 6 17.86 7.45 -22.77
C ARG A 6 16.88 7.45 -21.57
N GLN A 7 16.04 8.48 -21.46
CA GLN A 7 15.01 8.53 -20.39
C GLN A 7 13.98 7.40 -20.56
N THR A 8 13.53 7.17 -21.79
CA THR A 8 12.58 6.10 -22.12
C THR A 8 13.18 4.72 -21.79
N PHE A 9 14.45 4.48 -22.14
CA PHE A 9 15.17 3.26 -21.81
C PHE A 9 15.25 3.02 -20.30
N ILE A 10 15.58 4.04 -19.51
CA ILE A 10 15.67 3.93 -18.07
C ILE A 10 14.29 3.68 -17.45
N LEU A 11 13.27 4.41 -17.90
CA LEU A 11 11.89 4.22 -17.44
C LEU A 11 11.42 2.79 -17.72
N PHE A 12 11.67 2.28 -18.92
CA PHE A 12 11.32 0.91 -19.30
C PHE A 12 11.99 -0.13 -18.39
N ASN A 13 13.31 -0.02 -18.19
CA ASN A 13 14.06 -0.96 -17.36
C ASN A 13 13.60 -0.93 -15.90
N LEU A 14 13.45 0.25 -15.30
CA LEU A 14 12.96 0.36 -13.91
C LEU A 14 11.53 -0.13 -13.77
N SER A 15 10.68 0.15 -14.76
CA SER A 15 9.30 -0.35 -14.79
C SER A 15 9.25 -1.87 -14.91
N LEU A 16 10.09 -2.47 -15.74
CA LEU A 16 10.20 -3.92 -15.88
C LEU A 16 10.65 -4.57 -14.55
N VAL A 17 11.72 -4.06 -13.95
CA VAL A 17 12.22 -4.60 -12.67
C VAL A 17 11.15 -4.45 -11.58
N THR A 18 10.50 -3.30 -11.51
CA THR A 18 9.44 -3.07 -10.53
C THR A 18 8.22 -3.96 -10.75
N PHE A 19 7.87 -4.20 -12.01
CA PHE A 19 6.83 -5.18 -12.35
C PHE A 19 7.19 -6.56 -11.83
N LEU A 20 8.42 -7.04 -12.08
CA LEU A 20 8.90 -8.34 -11.60
C LEU A 20 8.91 -8.43 -10.07
N VAL A 21 9.33 -7.38 -9.38
CA VAL A 21 9.29 -7.32 -7.90
C VAL A 21 7.86 -7.38 -7.40
N MET A 22 6.93 -6.59 -7.96
CA MET A 22 5.54 -6.57 -7.51
C MET A 22 4.77 -7.83 -7.89
N LEU A 23 5.03 -8.37 -9.08
CA LEU A 23 4.47 -9.63 -9.52
C LEU A 23 4.90 -10.77 -8.58
N GLY A 24 6.20 -10.86 -8.27
CA GLY A 24 6.75 -11.88 -7.38
C GLY A 24 6.27 -11.74 -5.94
N LEU A 25 6.24 -10.53 -5.39
CA LEU A 25 5.64 -10.27 -4.06
C LEU A 25 4.17 -10.75 -4.03
N SER A 26 3.46 -10.55 -5.12
CA SER A 26 2.05 -10.93 -5.22
C SER A 26 1.85 -12.42 -5.51
N PHE A 27 2.86 -13.16 -5.99
CA PHE A 27 2.83 -14.64 -6.06
C PHE A 27 2.62 -15.25 -4.68
N VAL A 28 3.25 -14.66 -3.68
CA VAL A 28 3.23 -15.16 -2.30
C VAL A 28 1.94 -14.81 -1.58
N ALA A 29 1.25 -13.73 -1.98
CA ALA A 29 0.09 -13.20 -1.27
C ALA A 29 -1.04 -14.21 -0.99
N PRO A 30 -1.51 -15.06 -1.95
CA PRO A 30 -2.60 -15.99 -1.70
C PRO A 30 -2.23 -17.17 -0.79
N ILE A 31 -0.95 -17.50 -0.73
CA ILE A 31 -0.45 -18.72 -0.08
C ILE A 31 0.23 -18.45 1.25
N LEU A 32 0.74 -17.24 1.48
CA LEU A 32 1.54 -16.92 2.67
C LEU A 32 0.82 -17.23 3.99
N PRO A 33 -0.48 -16.92 4.16
CA PRO A 33 -1.19 -17.26 5.37
C PRO A 33 -1.26 -18.76 5.60
N SER A 34 -1.64 -19.54 4.59
CA SER A 34 -1.72 -21.02 4.69
C SER A 34 -0.35 -21.67 4.83
N TYR A 35 0.70 -21.08 4.21
CA TYR A 35 2.07 -21.57 4.41
C TYR A 35 2.57 -21.34 5.83
N ALA A 36 2.31 -20.17 6.40
CA ALA A 36 2.64 -19.90 7.79
C ALA A 36 1.86 -20.84 8.76
N GLU A 37 0.56 -21.05 8.51
CA GLU A 37 -0.30 -21.94 9.26
C GLU A 37 0.18 -23.42 9.20
N SER A 38 0.80 -23.83 8.09
CA SER A 38 1.33 -25.21 7.95
C SER A 38 2.42 -25.56 8.98
N PHE A 39 3.03 -24.58 9.63
CA PHE A 39 3.93 -24.76 10.76
C PHE A 39 3.20 -24.88 12.12
N GLN A 40 1.87 -25.05 12.11
CA GLN A 40 1.05 -25.24 13.31
C GLN A 40 1.16 -24.09 14.32
N VAL A 41 1.20 -22.86 13.80
CA VAL A 41 1.26 -21.62 14.57
C VAL A 41 -0.11 -20.97 14.68
N SER A 42 -0.28 -20.08 15.67
CA SER A 42 -1.52 -19.31 15.86
C SER A 42 -1.74 -18.28 14.74
N TYR A 43 -2.97 -17.81 14.56
CA TYR A 43 -3.30 -16.80 13.55
C TYR A 43 -2.64 -15.45 13.80
N ILE A 44 -2.37 -15.08 15.07
CA ILE A 44 -1.54 -13.89 15.37
C ILE A 44 -0.11 -14.08 14.84
N GLN A 45 0.46 -15.28 14.91
CA GLN A 45 1.78 -15.57 14.36
C GLN A 45 1.75 -15.56 12.83
N VAL A 46 0.67 -16.03 12.18
CA VAL A 46 0.46 -15.85 10.74
C VAL A 46 0.43 -14.36 10.40
N GLY A 47 -0.29 -13.55 11.19
CA GLY A 47 -0.32 -12.09 11.05
C GLY A 47 1.07 -11.46 11.21
N LEU A 48 1.90 -11.96 12.12
CA LEU A 48 3.27 -11.47 12.33
C LEU A 48 4.17 -11.72 11.12
N VAL A 49 4.03 -12.86 10.43
CA VAL A 49 4.77 -13.15 9.17
C VAL A 49 4.43 -12.11 8.09
N ILE A 50 3.16 -11.71 7.98
CA ILE A 50 2.73 -10.69 7.02
C ILE A 50 3.24 -9.31 7.45
N SER A 51 3.12 -8.98 8.73
CA SER A 51 3.46 -7.67 9.28
C SER A 51 4.97 -7.43 9.37
N SER A 52 5.78 -8.47 9.58
CA SER A 52 7.25 -8.36 9.72
C SER A 52 7.91 -7.71 8.51
N PHE A 53 7.43 -8.02 7.31
CA PHE A 53 7.83 -7.35 6.08
C PHE A 53 7.61 -5.84 6.14
N ALA A 54 6.42 -5.41 6.58
CA ALA A 54 6.08 -3.99 6.64
C ALA A 54 6.78 -3.27 7.79
N ILE A 55 6.97 -3.93 8.93
CA ILE A 55 7.72 -3.39 10.07
C ILE A 55 9.15 -3.06 9.64
N THR A 56 9.83 -4.03 9.02
CA THR A 56 11.23 -3.84 8.60
C THR A 56 11.33 -2.80 7.50
N ARG A 57 10.41 -2.81 6.53
CA ARG A 57 10.35 -1.78 5.49
C ARG A 57 10.19 -0.39 6.09
N MET A 58 9.23 -0.19 6.99
CA MET A 58 8.96 1.09 7.63
C MET A 58 10.18 1.61 8.41
N ILE A 59 10.88 0.74 9.14
CA ILE A 59 12.09 1.09 9.89
C ILE A 59 13.23 1.50 8.95
N LEU A 60 13.38 0.84 7.81
CA LEU A 60 14.51 1.04 6.89
C LEU A 60 14.25 2.08 5.78
N ASP A 61 13.01 2.50 5.54
CA ASP A 61 12.71 3.52 4.53
C ASP A 61 13.43 4.84 4.79
N VAL A 62 13.47 5.30 6.05
CA VAL A 62 14.17 6.54 6.45
C VAL A 62 15.70 6.39 6.36
N PRO A 63 16.34 5.37 6.96
CA PRO A 63 17.76 5.09 6.75
C PRO A 63 18.17 4.99 5.28
N THR A 64 17.37 4.35 4.45
CA THR A 64 17.61 4.26 3.00
C THR A 64 17.75 5.65 2.37
N GLY A 65 16.87 6.59 2.72
CA GLY A 65 16.97 7.97 2.25
C GLY A 65 18.30 8.66 2.61
N PHE A 66 18.88 8.35 3.78
CA PHE A 66 20.22 8.86 4.17
C PHE A 66 21.35 8.16 3.40
N ILE A 67 21.24 6.85 3.17
CA ILE A 67 22.21 6.08 2.38
C ILE A 67 22.31 6.63 0.95
N LEU A 68 21.18 7.01 0.33
CA LEU A 68 21.12 7.54 -1.03
C LEU A 68 21.82 8.89 -1.22
N LYS A 69 22.13 9.60 -0.14
CA LYS A 69 22.95 10.82 -0.18
C LYS A 69 24.44 10.55 -0.34
N ARG A 70 24.89 9.32 -0.06
CA ARG A 70 26.31 8.95 -0.01
C ARG A 70 26.69 7.80 -0.94
N VAL A 71 25.72 6.97 -1.31
CA VAL A 71 25.96 5.75 -2.07
C VAL A 71 25.25 5.83 -3.44
N ASP A 72 25.87 5.25 -4.46
CA ASP A 72 25.27 5.16 -5.80
C ASP A 72 23.93 4.40 -5.72
N LYS A 73 22.88 5.03 -6.23
CA LYS A 73 21.51 4.51 -6.23
C LYS A 73 21.39 3.16 -6.91
N ARG A 74 22.14 2.93 -7.98
CA ARG A 74 22.19 1.65 -8.67
C ARG A 74 22.68 0.54 -7.74
N LEU A 75 23.75 0.80 -6.97
CA LEU A 75 24.28 -0.17 -6.01
C LEU A 75 23.26 -0.49 -4.92
N VAL A 76 22.57 0.53 -4.39
CA VAL A 76 21.53 0.34 -3.36
C VAL A 76 20.36 -0.47 -3.91
N MET A 77 19.92 -0.23 -5.16
CA MET A 77 18.88 -1.05 -5.80
C MET A 77 19.33 -2.49 -5.98
N MET A 78 20.56 -2.73 -6.42
CA MET A 78 21.11 -4.08 -6.57
C MET A 78 21.17 -4.83 -5.24
N LEU A 79 21.63 -4.17 -4.17
CA LEU A 79 21.61 -4.73 -2.81
C LEU A 79 20.18 -5.07 -2.37
N GLY A 80 19.23 -4.17 -2.61
CA GLY A 80 17.81 -4.42 -2.30
C GLY A 80 17.25 -5.64 -3.03
N LEU A 81 17.48 -5.75 -4.33
CA LEU A 81 17.05 -6.91 -5.13
C LEU A 81 17.75 -8.19 -4.67
N SER A 82 19.04 -8.15 -4.38
CA SER A 82 19.78 -9.32 -3.89
C SER A 82 19.23 -9.81 -2.56
N LEU A 83 18.88 -8.89 -1.63
CA LEU A 83 18.24 -9.25 -0.37
C LEU A 83 16.87 -9.89 -0.60
N ILE A 84 16.06 -9.38 -1.55
CA ILE A 84 14.78 -9.99 -1.89
C ILE A 84 14.97 -11.41 -2.46
N VAL A 85 15.95 -11.62 -3.33
CA VAL A 85 16.26 -12.97 -3.87
C VAL A 85 16.65 -13.93 -2.73
N ILE A 86 17.60 -13.53 -1.89
CA ILE A 86 18.07 -14.35 -0.76
C ILE A 86 16.92 -14.65 0.20
N SER A 87 16.12 -13.63 0.57
CA SER A 87 14.98 -13.80 1.48
C SER A 87 13.91 -14.74 0.92
N SER A 88 13.66 -14.66 -0.40
CA SER A 88 12.68 -15.52 -1.05
C SER A 88 13.15 -16.99 -1.07
N VAL A 89 14.44 -17.23 -1.28
CA VAL A 89 15.03 -18.57 -1.18
C VAL A 89 14.95 -19.08 0.26
N ILE A 90 15.30 -18.26 1.25
CA ILE A 90 15.20 -18.61 2.68
C ILE A 90 13.75 -18.95 3.05
N ALA A 91 12.78 -18.13 2.66
CA ALA A 91 11.38 -18.36 2.96
C ALA A 91 10.83 -19.62 2.26
N GLY A 92 11.18 -19.86 0.99
CA GLY A 92 10.77 -21.05 0.24
C GLY A 92 11.38 -22.34 0.78
N ALA A 93 12.60 -22.30 1.31
CA ALA A 93 13.30 -23.42 1.92
C ALA A 93 13.06 -23.56 3.44
N ALA A 94 12.22 -22.72 4.05
CA ALA A 94 12.05 -22.65 5.49
C ALA A 94 11.64 -24.02 6.08
N PRO A 95 12.42 -24.56 7.03
CA PRO A 95 12.07 -25.78 7.74
C PRO A 95 11.06 -25.54 8.88
N ASP A 96 11.02 -24.32 9.40
CA ASP A 96 10.18 -23.91 10.51
C ASP A 96 9.69 -22.46 10.36
N TYR A 97 8.80 -22.07 11.27
CA TYR A 97 8.20 -20.73 11.33
C TYR A 97 9.24 -19.61 11.48
N ASN A 98 10.27 -19.80 12.31
CA ASN A 98 11.24 -18.73 12.60
C ASN A 98 12.07 -18.39 11.35
N VAL A 99 12.43 -19.38 10.56
CA VAL A 99 13.16 -19.19 9.29
C VAL A 99 12.25 -18.48 8.26
N LEU A 100 10.95 -18.82 8.20
CA LEU A 100 9.99 -18.09 7.37
C LEU A 100 9.89 -16.64 7.81
N LEU A 101 9.76 -16.37 9.11
CA LEU A 101 9.69 -15.03 9.68
C LEU A 101 10.96 -14.21 9.37
N LEU A 102 12.14 -14.83 9.49
CA LEU A 102 13.42 -14.23 9.13
C LEU A 102 13.46 -13.87 7.64
N GLY A 103 13.02 -14.77 6.76
CA GLY A 103 12.91 -14.52 5.33
C GLY A 103 12.05 -13.29 5.06
N ARG A 104 10.86 -13.18 5.67
CA ARG A 104 9.96 -12.04 5.51
C ARG A 104 10.55 -10.73 6.03
N THR A 105 11.29 -10.79 7.13
CA THR A 105 12.00 -9.63 7.69
C THR A 105 13.08 -9.12 6.73
N ILE A 106 13.91 -10.00 6.18
CA ILE A 106 14.96 -9.66 5.20
C ILE A 106 14.31 -9.11 3.91
N GLU A 107 13.19 -9.67 3.47
CA GLU A 107 12.45 -9.19 2.30
C GLU A 107 11.99 -7.75 2.47
N GLY A 108 11.47 -7.40 3.66
CA GLY A 108 11.12 -6.02 4.00
C GLY A 108 12.30 -5.06 3.86
N ALA A 109 13.49 -5.46 4.31
CA ALA A 109 14.72 -4.68 4.15
C ALA A 109 15.10 -4.48 2.68
N GLY A 110 15.08 -5.55 1.90
CA GLY A 110 15.33 -5.50 0.45
C GLY A 110 14.34 -4.60 -0.28
N SER A 111 13.05 -4.69 0.08
CA SER A 111 11.98 -3.86 -0.47
C SER A 111 12.17 -2.37 -0.16
N ALA A 112 12.56 -2.01 1.08
CA ALA A 112 12.87 -0.63 1.45
C ALA A 112 13.99 -0.06 0.59
N LEU A 113 15.10 -0.80 0.46
CA LEU A 113 16.24 -0.37 -0.35
C LEU A 113 15.87 -0.21 -1.83
N TYR A 114 15.13 -1.15 -2.41
CA TYR A 114 14.79 -1.12 -3.83
C TYR A 114 13.72 -0.06 -4.15
N VAL A 115 12.54 -0.12 -3.52
CA VAL A 115 11.38 0.71 -3.88
C VAL A 115 11.65 2.20 -3.63
N THR A 116 12.22 2.53 -2.47
CA THR A 116 12.58 3.92 -2.14
C THR A 116 13.60 4.47 -3.12
N THR A 117 14.65 3.67 -3.44
CA THR A 117 15.69 4.09 -4.40
C THR A 117 15.14 4.24 -5.81
N ALA A 118 14.34 3.30 -6.30
CA ALA A 118 13.74 3.35 -7.63
C ALA A 118 12.85 4.60 -7.81
N THR A 119 12.06 4.93 -6.79
CA THR A 119 11.21 6.13 -6.78
C THR A 119 12.04 7.42 -6.84
N VAL A 120 13.11 7.51 -6.03
CA VAL A 120 14.03 8.68 -6.03
C VAL A 120 14.78 8.76 -7.36
N PHE A 121 15.21 7.63 -7.91
CA PHE A 121 15.92 7.56 -9.20
C PHE A 121 15.05 8.10 -10.33
N LEU A 122 13.78 7.64 -10.42
CA LEU A 122 12.81 8.12 -11.40
C LEU A 122 12.50 9.61 -11.26
N ALA A 123 12.32 10.09 -10.02
CA ALA A 123 12.05 11.49 -9.73
C ALA A 123 13.19 12.43 -10.16
N GLN A 124 14.44 11.94 -10.16
CA GLN A 124 15.61 12.70 -10.59
C GLN A 124 15.77 12.73 -12.12
N ILE A 125 15.37 11.67 -12.82
CA ILE A 125 15.49 11.60 -14.27
C ILE A 125 14.34 12.32 -14.97
N ALA A 126 13.14 12.25 -14.38
CA ALA A 126 11.97 12.91 -14.91
C ALA A 126 12.13 14.44 -14.81
N GLY A 127 12.07 15.14 -15.94
CA GLY A 127 11.95 16.59 -15.98
C GLY A 127 10.72 17.06 -15.19
N LYS A 128 10.71 18.31 -14.73
CA LYS A 128 9.60 18.84 -13.92
C LYS A 128 8.24 18.67 -14.61
N GLU A 129 8.19 18.88 -15.93
CA GLU A 129 6.97 18.77 -16.73
C GLU A 129 6.50 17.33 -16.99
N GLU A 130 7.42 16.36 -17.07
CA GLU A 130 7.09 14.95 -17.35
C GLU A 130 6.99 14.08 -16.09
N ARG A 131 7.32 14.62 -14.91
CA ARG A 131 7.37 13.86 -13.65
C ARG A 131 6.04 13.15 -13.32
N GLY A 132 4.92 13.83 -13.52
CA GLY A 132 3.59 13.25 -13.30
C GLY A 132 3.32 12.06 -14.20
N LYS A 133 3.65 12.16 -15.50
CA LYS A 133 3.49 11.08 -16.47
C LYS A 133 4.38 9.87 -16.13
N VAL A 134 5.66 10.12 -15.82
CA VAL A 134 6.63 9.07 -15.46
C VAL A 134 6.19 8.33 -14.20
N MET A 135 5.82 9.05 -13.15
CA MET A 135 5.34 8.48 -11.89
C MET A 135 4.00 7.75 -12.06
N GLY A 136 3.09 8.28 -12.87
CA GLY A 136 1.82 7.62 -13.20
C GLY A 136 2.04 6.31 -13.94
N THR A 137 2.92 6.28 -14.95
CA THR A 137 3.27 5.04 -15.67
C THR A 137 3.89 4.02 -14.73
N TYR A 138 4.84 4.43 -13.90
CA TYR A 138 5.47 3.57 -12.90
C TYR A 138 4.45 2.98 -11.92
N SER A 139 3.54 3.80 -11.39
CA SER A 139 2.48 3.34 -10.48
C SER A 139 1.48 2.40 -11.16
N GLY A 140 1.16 2.64 -12.43
CA GLY A 140 0.31 1.73 -13.23
C GLY A 140 0.93 0.35 -13.40
N ILE A 141 2.24 0.29 -13.66
CA ILE A 141 2.98 -0.97 -13.81
C ILE A 141 3.08 -1.73 -12.48
N LEU A 142 3.32 -1.02 -11.36
CA LEU A 142 3.21 -1.58 -10.00
C LEU A 142 1.86 -2.26 -9.79
N LEU A 143 0.79 -1.60 -10.18
CA LEU A 143 -0.58 -2.09 -10.01
C LEU A 143 -0.84 -3.35 -10.85
N LEU A 144 -0.34 -3.40 -12.08
CA LEU A 144 -0.47 -4.59 -12.94
C LEU A 144 0.20 -5.82 -12.31
N GLY A 145 1.43 -5.69 -11.79
CA GLY A 145 2.10 -6.77 -11.06
C GLY A 145 1.30 -7.25 -9.85
N ALA A 146 0.75 -6.31 -9.08
CA ALA A 146 -0.05 -6.62 -7.90
C ALA A 146 -1.41 -7.30 -8.22
N ILE A 147 -1.99 -7.03 -9.38
CA ILE A 147 -3.28 -7.61 -9.80
C ILE A 147 -3.10 -9.04 -10.27
N PHE A 148 -2.16 -9.29 -11.18
CA PHE A 148 -2.00 -10.61 -11.81
C PHE A 148 -1.20 -11.60 -10.96
N GLY A 149 -0.37 -11.10 -10.04
CA GLY A 149 0.46 -11.95 -9.18
C GLY A 149 -0.29 -13.06 -8.46
N PRO A 150 -1.43 -12.81 -7.79
CA PRO A 150 -2.14 -13.84 -7.04
C PRO A 150 -2.58 -15.02 -7.88
N THR A 151 -3.07 -14.82 -9.11
CA THR A 151 -3.40 -15.94 -10.03
C THR A 151 -2.17 -16.78 -10.36
N PHE A 152 -1.08 -16.14 -10.78
CA PHE A 152 0.15 -16.89 -11.11
C PHE A 152 0.71 -17.62 -9.88
N GLY A 153 0.71 -16.97 -8.73
CA GLY A 153 1.15 -17.56 -7.47
C GLY A 153 0.30 -18.75 -7.05
N GLY A 154 -1.02 -18.63 -7.17
CA GLY A 154 -1.96 -19.71 -6.90
C GLY A 154 -1.77 -20.91 -7.83
N VAL A 155 -1.62 -20.67 -9.14
CA VAL A 155 -1.34 -21.72 -10.14
C VAL A 155 -0.01 -22.42 -9.82
N ILE A 156 1.06 -21.66 -9.58
CA ILE A 156 2.38 -22.24 -9.25
C ILE A 156 2.29 -23.09 -7.98
N ALA A 157 1.58 -22.61 -6.95
CA ALA A 157 1.42 -23.34 -5.70
C ALA A 157 0.60 -24.62 -5.88
N SER A 158 -0.43 -24.60 -6.70
CA SER A 158 -1.29 -25.74 -6.97
C SER A 158 -0.55 -26.87 -7.70
N TYR A 159 0.32 -26.56 -8.68
CA TYR A 159 1.05 -27.58 -9.45
C TYR A 159 2.37 -28.00 -8.82
N TYR A 160 3.10 -27.09 -8.15
CA TYR A 160 4.46 -27.33 -7.68
C TYR A 160 4.60 -27.27 -6.15
N GLY A 161 3.48 -27.08 -5.45
CA GLY A 161 3.41 -27.00 -4.00
C GLY A 161 3.60 -25.59 -3.43
N ILE A 162 3.19 -25.43 -2.17
CA ILE A 162 3.06 -24.14 -1.47
C ILE A 162 4.36 -23.35 -1.35
N ARG A 163 5.52 -23.99 -1.47
CA ARG A 163 6.86 -23.37 -1.42
C ARG A 163 7.32 -22.81 -2.76
N ALA A 164 6.79 -23.33 -3.87
CA ALA A 164 7.25 -23.00 -5.22
C ALA A 164 7.09 -21.49 -5.61
N PRO A 165 6.04 -20.78 -5.22
CA PRO A 165 5.91 -19.34 -5.48
C PRO A 165 7.05 -18.49 -4.92
N PHE A 166 7.68 -18.89 -3.80
CA PHE A 166 8.84 -18.18 -3.26
C PHE A 166 10.06 -18.31 -4.17
N PHE A 167 10.30 -19.52 -4.71
CA PHE A 167 11.39 -19.73 -5.67
C PHE A 167 11.11 -19.02 -7.00
N ALA A 168 9.87 -19.04 -7.49
CA ALA A 168 9.46 -18.27 -8.66
C ALA A 168 9.67 -16.75 -8.44
N TYR A 169 9.40 -16.26 -7.25
CA TYR A 169 9.68 -14.89 -6.86
C TYR A 169 11.19 -14.59 -6.90
N ALA A 170 12.01 -15.48 -6.31
CA ALA A 170 13.47 -15.35 -6.35
C ALA A 170 14.00 -15.27 -7.80
N ILE A 171 13.49 -16.13 -8.70
CA ILE A 171 13.86 -16.14 -10.11
C ILE A 171 13.44 -14.83 -10.81
N ALA A 172 12.19 -14.39 -10.60
CA ALA A 172 11.66 -13.17 -11.21
C ALA A 172 12.48 -11.93 -10.81
N VAL A 173 12.77 -11.78 -9.52
CA VAL A 173 13.58 -10.65 -9.01
C VAL A 173 15.03 -10.79 -9.39
N GLY A 174 15.58 -12.01 -9.40
CA GLY A 174 16.93 -12.30 -9.87
C GLY A 174 17.15 -11.88 -11.33
N ALA A 175 16.16 -12.13 -12.20
CA ALA A 175 16.16 -11.62 -13.56
C ALA A 175 16.19 -10.09 -13.63
N GLY A 176 15.60 -9.40 -12.64
CA GLY A 176 15.63 -7.95 -12.51
C GLY A 176 17.01 -7.34 -12.18
N LEU A 177 17.96 -8.13 -11.68
CA LEU A 177 19.33 -7.66 -11.43
C LEU A 177 20.04 -7.25 -12.72
N ILE A 178 19.81 -7.96 -13.84
CA ILE A 178 20.45 -7.69 -15.13
C ILE A 178 20.11 -6.27 -15.63
N PRO A 179 18.82 -5.90 -15.84
CA PRO A 179 18.48 -4.55 -16.28
C PRO A 179 18.88 -3.48 -15.25
N THR A 180 18.88 -3.79 -13.95
CA THR A 180 19.35 -2.85 -12.91
C THR A 180 20.85 -2.60 -13.04
N PHE A 181 21.63 -3.63 -13.37
CA PHE A 181 23.09 -3.48 -13.60
C PHE A 181 23.41 -2.58 -14.80
N ILE A 182 22.56 -2.52 -15.81
CA ILE A 182 22.75 -1.71 -17.01
C ILE A 182 22.38 -0.23 -16.78
N LEU A 183 21.67 0.11 -15.69
CA LEU A 183 21.28 1.48 -15.42
C LEU A 183 22.48 2.40 -15.26
N PRO A 184 22.39 3.67 -15.71
CA PRO A 184 23.48 4.62 -15.57
C PRO A 184 23.69 5.00 -14.10
N LYS A 185 24.94 5.27 -13.75
CA LYS A 185 25.27 5.90 -12.46
C LYS A 185 24.74 7.33 -12.46
N LEU A 186 24.00 7.72 -11.43
CA LEU A 186 23.60 9.10 -11.23
C LEU A 186 24.55 9.79 -10.25
N PRO A 187 24.85 11.07 -10.47
CA PRO A 187 25.64 11.84 -9.51
C PRO A 187 25.01 11.80 -8.12
N VAL A 188 25.81 11.54 -7.12
CA VAL A 188 25.40 11.68 -5.71
C VAL A 188 25.32 13.18 -5.42
N PRO A 189 24.17 13.71 -4.96
CA PRO A 189 24.06 15.12 -4.64
C PRO A 189 25.05 15.50 -3.53
N ASN A 190 25.88 16.49 -3.78
CA ASN A 190 26.86 16.98 -2.80
C ASN A 190 26.25 17.90 -1.73
N ASN A 191 24.94 17.79 -1.48
CA ASN A 191 24.23 18.65 -0.55
C ASN A 191 24.40 18.17 0.89
N SER A 192 25.32 18.86 1.58
CA SER A 192 25.46 18.88 3.03
C SER A 192 24.12 19.21 3.71
N SER A 193 23.64 18.25 4.52
CA SER A 193 22.84 18.37 5.74
C SER A 193 22.31 19.77 6.10
N GLN A 194 21.05 20.04 5.78
CA GLN A 194 20.27 20.87 6.68
C GLN A 194 20.05 20.07 7.97
N SER A 195 20.62 20.54 9.05
CA SER A 195 20.41 20.03 10.39
C SER A 195 18.95 20.25 10.77
N GLN A 196 18.17 19.18 10.69
CA GLN A 196 16.75 19.21 11.04
C GLN A 196 16.67 19.29 12.58
N ASN A 197 16.08 20.37 13.09
CA ASN A 197 15.87 20.53 14.52
C ASN A 197 14.68 19.66 14.96
N TRP A 198 14.95 18.54 15.60
CA TRP A 198 13.94 17.56 16.01
C TRP A 198 12.83 18.16 16.90
N ARG A 199 13.12 19.15 17.72
CA ARG A 199 12.12 19.79 18.58
C ARG A 199 11.08 20.57 17.80
N SER A 200 11.47 21.28 16.75
CA SER A 200 10.53 21.97 15.85
C SER A 200 9.69 20.94 15.05
N THR A 201 10.31 19.85 14.63
CA THR A 201 9.61 18.77 13.91
C THR A 201 8.51 18.14 14.75
N PHE A 202 8.74 17.85 16.04
CA PHE A 202 7.69 17.31 16.92
C PHE A 202 6.51 18.28 17.12
N HIS A 203 6.79 19.57 17.27
CA HIS A 203 5.74 20.59 17.35
C HIS A 203 4.91 20.64 16.04
N ASP A 204 5.58 20.54 14.90
CA ASP A 204 4.94 20.52 13.59
C ASP A 204 4.07 19.28 13.39
N ILE A 205 4.57 18.09 13.75
CA ILE A 205 3.80 16.85 13.74
C ILE A 205 2.51 16.99 14.54
N ARG A 206 2.62 17.48 15.78
CA ARG A 206 1.46 17.68 16.64
C ARG A 206 0.45 18.65 16.02
N SER A 207 0.93 19.77 15.46
CA SER A 207 0.05 20.76 14.83
C SER A 207 -0.69 20.21 13.61
N ILE A 208 -0.04 19.37 12.81
CA ILE A 208 -0.64 18.71 11.64
C ILE A 208 -1.70 17.68 12.09
N LEU A 209 -1.37 16.83 13.08
CA LEU A 209 -2.28 15.80 13.57
C LEU A 209 -3.50 16.37 14.32
N LEU A 210 -3.39 17.58 14.90
CA LEU A 210 -4.52 18.25 15.51
C LEU A 210 -5.48 18.89 14.50
N TYR A 211 -5.12 18.96 13.21
CA TYR A 211 -6.03 19.45 12.18
C TYR A 211 -7.08 18.38 11.84
N PRO A 212 -8.39 18.60 12.16
CA PRO A 212 -9.40 17.52 12.15
C PRO A 212 -9.54 16.81 10.80
N SER A 213 -9.55 17.56 9.69
CA SER A 213 -9.69 16.94 8.36
C SER A 213 -8.48 16.10 7.97
N PHE A 214 -7.27 16.52 8.35
CA PHE A 214 -6.05 15.75 8.15
C PHE A 214 -6.05 14.48 9.00
N PHE A 215 -6.40 14.59 10.28
CA PHE A 215 -6.49 13.44 11.18
C PHE A 215 -7.51 12.41 10.68
N LEU A 216 -8.70 12.84 10.28
CA LEU A 216 -9.73 11.95 9.74
C LEU A 216 -9.33 11.32 8.41
N GLY A 217 -8.64 12.05 7.53
CA GLY A 217 -8.09 11.52 6.28
C GLY A 217 -7.01 10.46 6.51
N THR A 218 -6.11 10.70 7.47
CA THR A 218 -5.08 9.71 7.82
C THR A 218 -5.66 8.51 8.56
N LEU A 219 -6.69 8.68 9.39
CA LEU A 219 -7.42 7.58 10.02
C LEU A 219 -8.17 6.73 8.98
N ALA A 220 -8.76 7.35 7.96
CA ALA A 220 -9.34 6.63 6.82
C ALA A 220 -8.26 5.81 6.08
N THR A 221 -7.08 6.40 5.87
CA THR A 221 -5.96 5.70 5.25
C THR A 221 -5.49 4.50 6.07
N PHE A 222 -5.31 4.68 7.38
CA PHE A 222 -5.02 3.57 8.31
C PHE A 222 -6.03 2.45 8.12
N THR A 223 -7.33 2.78 8.14
CA THR A 223 -8.42 1.79 8.00
C THR A 223 -8.38 1.07 6.67
N LEU A 224 -8.15 1.78 5.56
CA LEU A 224 -8.05 1.17 4.23
C LEU A 224 -6.88 0.19 4.13
N PHE A 225 -5.73 0.52 4.69
CA PHE A 225 -4.58 -0.39 4.71
C PHE A 225 -4.78 -1.55 5.68
N PHE A 226 -5.41 -1.31 6.82
CA PHE A 226 -5.84 -2.35 7.76
C PHE A 226 -6.77 -3.37 7.08
N MET A 227 -7.80 -2.90 6.36
CA MET A 227 -8.72 -3.76 5.62
C MET A 227 -8.04 -4.51 4.48
N ARG A 228 -7.15 -3.84 3.75
CA ARG A 228 -6.44 -4.42 2.62
C ARG A 228 -5.53 -5.58 3.05
N THR A 229 -4.80 -5.44 4.13
CA THR A 229 -3.84 -6.45 4.58
C THR A 229 -4.45 -7.45 5.55
N GLY A 230 -5.23 -6.99 6.52
CA GLY A 230 -5.85 -7.85 7.50
C GLY A 230 -6.99 -8.69 6.91
N VAL A 231 -7.94 -8.06 6.23
CA VAL A 231 -9.08 -8.79 5.66
C VAL A 231 -8.66 -9.47 4.35
N ARG A 232 -8.29 -8.70 3.32
CA ARG A 232 -8.06 -9.26 1.97
C ARG A 232 -6.85 -10.18 1.89
N SER A 233 -5.71 -9.83 2.51
CA SER A 233 -4.46 -10.57 2.33
C SER A 233 -4.23 -11.64 3.41
N MET A 234 -4.99 -11.64 4.51
CA MET A 234 -4.86 -12.63 5.58
C MET A 234 -6.15 -13.40 5.82
N LEU A 235 -7.25 -12.72 6.27
CA LEU A 235 -8.47 -13.44 6.66
C LEU A 235 -9.14 -14.16 5.49
N VAL A 236 -9.24 -13.53 4.32
CA VAL A 236 -9.90 -14.13 3.15
C VAL A 236 -9.16 -15.39 2.66
N PRO A 237 -7.83 -15.40 2.45
CA PRO A 237 -7.12 -16.64 2.10
C PRO A 237 -7.26 -17.75 3.14
N LEU A 238 -7.15 -17.41 4.43
CA LEU A 238 -7.34 -18.40 5.52
C LEU A 238 -8.77 -18.93 5.57
N PHE A 239 -9.78 -18.06 5.45
CA PHE A 239 -11.18 -18.45 5.40
C PHE A 239 -11.46 -19.37 4.20
N ALA A 240 -10.94 -19.01 3.02
CA ALA A 240 -11.09 -19.78 1.80
C ALA A 240 -10.44 -21.18 1.92
N ALA A 241 -9.24 -21.25 2.52
CA ALA A 241 -8.53 -22.52 2.72
C ALA A 241 -9.19 -23.39 3.81
N ASN A 242 -9.53 -22.82 4.96
CA ASN A 242 -9.94 -23.56 6.15
C ASN A 242 -11.44 -23.84 6.18
N ASN A 243 -12.28 -22.83 5.86
CA ASN A 243 -13.74 -22.96 5.90
C ASN A 243 -14.30 -23.55 4.62
N LEU A 244 -13.83 -23.09 3.43
CA LEU A 244 -14.33 -23.54 2.13
C LEU A 244 -13.46 -24.63 1.49
N ARG A 245 -12.31 -24.95 2.07
CA ARG A 245 -11.36 -25.98 1.57
C ARG A 245 -10.94 -25.73 0.12
N LEU A 246 -10.81 -24.47 -0.28
CA LEU A 246 -10.40 -24.09 -1.62
C LEU A 246 -8.90 -24.28 -1.78
N ASP A 247 -8.49 -24.69 -2.98
CA ASP A 247 -7.08 -24.80 -3.35
C ASP A 247 -6.43 -23.42 -3.59
N SER A 248 -5.11 -23.39 -3.65
CA SER A 248 -4.33 -22.16 -3.84
C SER A 248 -4.66 -21.44 -5.16
N ASN A 249 -5.03 -22.19 -6.20
CA ASN A 249 -5.41 -21.60 -7.49
C ASN A 249 -6.73 -20.82 -7.37
N ALA A 250 -7.76 -21.42 -6.76
CA ALA A 250 -9.04 -20.75 -6.53
C ALA A 250 -8.86 -19.48 -5.66
N ILE A 251 -8.07 -19.57 -4.60
CA ILE A 251 -7.74 -18.40 -3.75
C ILE A 251 -7.05 -17.30 -4.56
N GLY A 252 -6.08 -17.68 -5.40
CA GLY A 252 -5.39 -16.75 -6.30
C GLY A 252 -6.33 -16.03 -7.27
N LEU A 253 -7.28 -16.76 -7.87
CA LEU A 253 -8.30 -16.21 -8.76
C LEU A 253 -9.22 -15.21 -8.04
N VAL A 254 -9.71 -15.56 -6.85
CA VAL A 254 -10.56 -14.69 -6.01
C VAL A 254 -9.85 -13.37 -5.69
N LEU A 255 -8.57 -13.42 -5.28
CA LEU A 255 -7.80 -12.23 -4.98
C LEU A 255 -7.48 -11.40 -6.23
N THR A 256 -7.26 -12.03 -7.37
CA THR A 256 -7.06 -11.35 -8.64
C THR A 256 -8.32 -10.65 -9.11
N LEU A 257 -9.48 -11.30 -9.01
CA LEU A 257 -10.77 -10.68 -9.32
C LEU A 257 -11.01 -9.42 -8.47
N ALA A 258 -10.75 -9.51 -7.15
CA ALA A 258 -10.81 -8.35 -6.28
C ALA A 258 -9.81 -7.25 -6.68
N GLY A 259 -8.62 -7.62 -7.19
CA GLY A 259 -7.63 -6.69 -7.72
C GLY A 259 -8.08 -5.97 -8.99
N ILE A 260 -8.65 -6.71 -9.94
CA ILE A 260 -9.19 -6.17 -11.20
C ILE A 260 -10.33 -5.18 -10.90
N THR A 261 -11.30 -5.57 -10.09
CA THR A 261 -12.43 -4.70 -9.75
C THR A 261 -11.97 -3.43 -9.00
N THR A 262 -10.95 -3.55 -8.14
CA THR A 262 -10.31 -2.39 -7.49
C THR A 262 -9.72 -1.43 -8.53
N ALA A 263 -8.96 -1.94 -9.50
CA ALA A 263 -8.32 -1.10 -10.52
C ALA A 263 -9.35 -0.42 -11.45
N VAL A 264 -10.37 -1.17 -11.87
CA VAL A 264 -11.44 -0.67 -12.74
C VAL A 264 -12.21 0.49 -12.10
N THR A 265 -12.40 0.46 -10.77
CA THR A 265 -13.12 1.52 -10.05
C THR A 265 -12.18 2.65 -9.57
N MET A 266 -10.95 2.33 -9.20
CA MET A 266 -10.01 3.29 -8.62
C MET A 266 -9.58 4.37 -9.62
N VAL A 267 -9.30 4.00 -10.87
CA VAL A 267 -8.80 4.93 -11.88
C VAL A 267 -9.86 5.99 -12.24
N PRO A 268 -11.10 5.65 -12.60
CA PRO A 268 -12.11 6.66 -12.89
C PRO A 268 -12.53 7.45 -11.65
N MET A 269 -12.51 6.83 -10.46
CA MET A 269 -12.88 7.53 -9.23
C MET A 269 -11.89 8.65 -8.87
N GLY A 270 -10.60 8.49 -9.19
CA GLY A 270 -9.61 9.56 -9.03
C GLY A 270 -10.06 10.84 -9.75
N SER A 271 -10.35 10.76 -11.04
CA SER A 271 -10.79 11.91 -11.85
C SER A 271 -12.21 12.39 -11.55
N LEU A 272 -13.12 11.48 -11.21
CA LEU A 272 -14.49 11.84 -10.86
C LEU A 272 -14.54 12.63 -9.54
N SER A 273 -13.72 12.28 -8.58
CA SER A 273 -13.65 12.94 -7.27
C SER A 273 -13.24 14.42 -7.35
N ASP A 274 -12.50 14.81 -8.39
CA ASP A 274 -12.15 16.22 -8.64
C ASP A 274 -13.40 17.06 -8.99
N LYS A 275 -14.49 16.43 -9.46
CA LYS A 275 -15.76 17.10 -9.80
C LYS A 275 -16.80 17.03 -8.69
N ILE A 276 -16.96 15.84 -8.07
CA ILE A 276 -18.02 15.57 -7.08
C ILE A 276 -17.60 15.84 -5.63
N GLY A 277 -16.31 16.16 -5.41
CA GLY A 277 -15.69 16.28 -4.09
C GLY A 277 -15.02 14.99 -3.67
N ARG A 278 -14.00 15.10 -2.81
CA ARG A 278 -13.14 13.96 -2.43
C ARG A 278 -13.65 13.21 -1.19
N ARG A 279 -14.37 13.91 -0.30
CA ARG A 279 -14.87 13.34 0.95
C ARG A 279 -15.94 12.25 0.73
N ASN A 280 -16.93 12.52 -0.10
CA ASN A 280 -18.09 11.63 -0.27
C ASN A 280 -17.72 10.25 -0.84
N PRO A 281 -16.84 10.11 -1.86
CA PRO A 281 -16.36 8.81 -2.30
C PRO A 281 -15.64 8.02 -1.20
N LEU A 282 -14.89 8.69 -0.31
CA LEU A 282 -14.20 8.04 0.80
C LEU A 282 -15.16 7.52 1.88
N ILE A 283 -16.22 8.29 2.17
CA ILE A 283 -17.29 7.84 3.08
C ILE A 283 -17.98 6.60 2.49
N ALA A 284 -18.38 6.66 1.22
CA ALA A 284 -19.00 5.54 0.52
C ALA A 284 -18.06 4.32 0.51
N CYS A 285 -16.77 4.52 0.21
CA CYS A 285 -15.76 3.49 0.25
C CYS A 285 -15.75 2.74 1.59
N LEU A 286 -15.61 3.46 2.71
CA LEU A 286 -15.48 2.83 4.03
C LEU A 286 -16.78 2.15 4.49
N LEU A 287 -17.94 2.79 4.29
CA LEU A 287 -19.23 2.21 4.69
C LEU A 287 -19.59 0.97 3.86
N LEU A 288 -19.39 1.03 2.55
CA LEU A 288 -19.63 -0.12 1.68
C LEU A 288 -18.58 -1.23 1.89
N THR A 289 -17.33 -0.88 2.19
CA THR A 289 -16.31 -1.87 2.57
C THR A 289 -16.68 -2.58 3.87
N ALA A 290 -17.22 -1.85 4.85
CA ALA A 290 -17.75 -2.45 6.07
C ALA A 290 -18.85 -3.48 5.76
N ALA A 291 -19.81 -3.12 4.93
CA ALA A 291 -20.89 -4.03 4.51
C ALA A 291 -20.34 -5.24 3.73
N ALA A 292 -19.45 -5.00 2.74
CA ALA A 292 -18.87 -6.08 1.94
C ALA A 292 -18.04 -7.06 2.78
N THR A 293 -17.34 -6.57 3.81
CA THR A 293 -16.57 -7.42 4.73
C THR A 293 -17.47 -8.36 5.53
N LEU A 294 -18.67 -7.90 5.94
CA LEU A 294 -19.63 -8.74 6.65
C LEU A 294 -20.25 -9.86 5.78
N LEU A 295 -20.19 -9.74 4.47
CA LEU A 295 -20.70 -10.78 3.56
C LEU A 295 -19.73 -11.98 3.47
N VAL A 296 -18.44 -11.77 3.66
CA VAL A 296 -17.42 -12.82 3.46
C VAL A 296 -17.68 -14.06 4.31
N PRO A 297 -17.91 -13.99 5.64
CA PRO A 297 -18.08 -15.19 6.46
C PRO A 297 -19.37 -15.98 6.19
N TYR A 298 -20.27 -15.45 5.38
CA TYR A 298 -21.53 -16.12 4.98
C TYR A 298 -21.46 -16.71 3.56
N THR A 299 -20.26 -16.77 2.97
CA THR A 299 -20.06 -17.41 1.65
C THR A 299 -19.80 -18.90 1.85
N ASP A 300 -20.50 -19.76 1.11
CA ASP A 300 -20.45 -21.21 1.27
C ASP A 300 -19.70 -21.90 0.12
N ASP A 301 -19.43 -21.19 -0.98
CA ASP A 301 -18.78 -21.72 -2.16
C ASP A 301 -17.83 -20.70 -2.84
N LEU A 302 -17.08 -21.18 -3.84
CA LEU A 302 -16.14 -20.36 -4.62
C LEU A 302 -16.85 -19.21 -5.37
N LEU A 303 -18.05 -19.44 -5.89
CA LEU A 303 -18.76 -18.42 -6.67
C LEU A 303 -19.19 -17.26 -5.78
N LEU A 304 -19.80 -17.59 -4.63
CA LEU A 304 -20.28 -16.58 -3.68
C LEU A 304 -19.13 -15.78 -3.08
N LEU A 305 -18.00 -16.46 -2.73
CA LEU A 305 -16.79 -15.79 -2.30
C LEU A 305 -16.20 -14.89 -3.39
N SER A 306 -16.18 -15.35 -4.65
CA SER A 306 -15.69 -14.57 -5.78
C SER A 306 -16.52 -13.31 -6.02
N LEU A 307 -17.85 -13.42 -5.96
CA LEU A 307 -18.77 -12.28 -6.10
C LEU A 307 -18.61 -11.30 -4.93
N SER A 308 -18.53 -11.81 -3.70
CA SER A 308 -18.30 -10.99 -2.50
C SER A 308 -16.98 -10.22 -2.60
N MET A 309 -15.90 -10.88 -3.05
CA MET A 309 -14.60 -10.25 -3.20
C MET A 309 -14.50 -9.33 -4.42
N ALA A 310 -15.28 -9.56 -5.47
CA ALA A 310 -15.42 -8.61 -6.57
C ALA A 310 -16.09 -7.31 -6.11
N VAL A 311 -17.17 -7.41 -5.32
CA VAL A 311 -17.84 -6.26 -4.70
C VAL A 311 -16.87 -5.54 -3.75
N TYR A 312 -16.19 -6.28 -2.86
CA TYR A 312 -15.20 -5.74 -1.94
C TYR A 312 -14.11 -4.96 -2.70
N GLY A 313 -13.57 -5.53 -3.77
CA GLY A 313 -12.56 -4.88 -4.61
C GLY A 313 -13.08 -3.60 -5.27
N ALA A 314 -14.27 -3.65 -5.87
CA ALA A 314 -14.89 -2.49 -6.52
C ALA A 314 -15.10 -1.34 -5.52
N VAL A 315 -15.54 -1.66 -4.32
CA VAL A 315 -15.77 -0.67 -3.26
C VAL A 315 -14.46 -0.07 -2.75
N ILE A 316 -13.43 -0.89 -2.51
CA ILE A 316 -12.09 -0.41 -2.14
C ILE A 316 -11.52 0.53 -3.21
N GLY A 317 -11.86 0.32 -4.48
CA GLY A 317 -11.44 1.20 -5.56
C GLY A 317 -11.96 2.64 -5.44
N LEU A 318 -13.08 2.87 -4.71
CA LEU A 318 -13.56 4.22 -4.40
C LEU A 318 -12.56 5.02 -3.55
N SER A 319 -11.56 4.37 -2.95
CA SER A 319 -10.48 5.04 -2.21
C SER A 319 -9.48 5.79 -3.08
N GLY A 320 -9.61 5.77 -4.42
CA GLY A 320 -8.70 6.45 -5.34
C GLY A 320 -8.30 7.88 -4.95
N PRO A 321 -9.22 8.73 -4.47
CA PRO A 321 -8.90 10.10 -4.08
C PRO A 321 -8.23 10.28 -2.72
N ILE A 322 -7.93 9.22 -1.94
CA ILE A 322 -7.47 9.36 -0.54
C ILE A 322 -6.17 10.16 -0.41
N ALA A 323 -5.17 9.87 -1.25
CA ALA A 323 -3.89 10.59 -1.23
C ALA A 323 -4.08 12.08 -1.60
N ALA A 324 -4.92 12.35 -2.59
CA ALA A 324 -5.26 13.69 -3.01
C ALA A 324 -6.05 14.44 -1.92
N PHE A 325 -7.01 13.78 -1.25
CA PHE A 325 -7.73 14.35 -0.11
C PHE A 325 -6.76 14.77 1.00
N VAL A 326 -5.85 13.87 1.41
CA VAL A 326 -4.87 14.18 2.46
C VAL A 326 -3.92 15.30 2.03
N THR A 327 -3.51 15.34 0.76
CA THR A 327 -2.67 16.42 0.22
C THR A 327 -3.38 17.76 0.31
N ASP A 328 -4.65 17.84 -0.07
CA ASP A 328 -5.42 19.10 -0.11
C ASP A 328 -5.75 19.66 1.28
N VAL A 329 -5.93 18.76 2.27
CA VAL A 329 -6.15 19.20 3.66
C VAL A 329 -4.85 19.44 4.44
N SER A 330 -3.70 19.25 3.79
CA SER A 330 -2.38 19.45 4.41
C SER A 330 -1.98 20.93 4.36
N PRO A 331 -1.33 21.47 5.41
CA PRO A 331 -0.79 22.82 5.36
C PRO A 331 0.27 22.95 4.25
N PRO A 332 0.18 23.97 3.35
CA PRO A 332 1.08 24.13 2.21
C PRO A 332 2.56 24.19 2.56
N ASN A 333 2.89 24.84 3.68
CA ASN A 333 4.26 24.98 4.20
C ASN A 333 4.81 23.73 4.92
N LYS A 334 3.97 22.70 5.12
CA LYS A 334 4.32 21.44 5.82
C LYS A 334 3.94 20.20 5.01
N LEU A 335 3.74 20.35 3.69
CA LEU A 335 3.24 19.28 2.82
C LEU A 335 4.13 18.03 2.85
N GLU A 336 5.45 18.18 2.81
CA GLU A 336 6.40 17.06 2.84
C GLU A 336 6.27 16.25 4.13
N LEU A 337 6.17 16.94 5.27
CA LEU A 337 6.00 16.30 6.58
C LEU A 337 4.61 15.62 6.67
N SER A 338 3.57 16.28 6.16
CA SER A 338 2.21 15.73 6.12
C SER A 338 2.15 14.43 5.31
N MET A 339 2.80 14.39 4.14
CA MET A 339 2.83 13.20 3.29
C MET A 339 3.68 12.08 3.89
N SER A 340 4.72 12.42 4.65
CA SER A 340 5.50 11.44 5.42
C SER A 340 4.67 10.81 6.55
N LEU A 341 3.88 11.62 7.28
CA LEU A 341 2.94 11.14 8.30
C LEU A 341 1.84 10.26 7.70
N TYR A 342 1.26 10.69 6.57
CA TYR A 342 0.28 9.90 5.82
C TYR A 342 0.83 8.50 5.51
N ARG A 343 2.07 8.41 5.01
CA ARG A 343 2.71 7.14 4.66
C ARG A 343 2.98 6.27 5.89
N MET A 344 3.50 6.87 6.96
CA MET A 344 3.74 6.17 8.22
C MET A 344 2.44 5.59 8.82
N ILE A 345 1.36 6.37 8.82
CA ILE A 345 0.05 5.92 9.34
C ILE A 345 -0.53 4.80 8.44
N SER A 346 -0.31 4.86 7.12
CA SER A 346 -0.66 3.77 6.20
C SER A 346 0.06 2.47 6.57
N ASP A 347 1.36 2.54 6.85
CA ASP A 347 2.17 1.38 7.23
C ASP A 347 1.76 0.82 8.60
N ILE A 348 1.36 1.67 9.56
CA ILE A 348 0.78 1.21 10.84
C ILE A 348 -0.52 0.43 10.59
N GLY A 349 -1.37 0.88 9.67
CA GLY A 349 -2.57 0.13 9.26
C GLY A 349 -2.23 -1.22 8.61
N PHE A 350 -1.22 -1.22 7.74
CA PHE A 350 -0.72 -2.45 7.10
C PHE A 350 -0.21 -3.48 8.12
N ILE A 351 0.47 -3.04 9.16
CA ILE A 351 1.02 -3.87 10.24
C ILE A 351 -0.11 -4.33 11.19
N GLY A 352 -0.97 -3.39 11.60
CA GLY A 352 -2.00 -3.63 12.61
C GLY A 352 -3.12 -4.56 12.14
N GLY A 353 -3.46 -4.52 10.85
CA GLY A 353 -4.52 -5.36 10.28
C GLY A 353 -4.31 -6.85 10.56
N PRO A 354 -3.24 -7.47 10.05
CA PRO A 354 -2.98 -8.88 10.27
C PRO A 354 -2.79 -9.26 11.75
N LEU A 355 -2.13 -8.42 12.54
CA LEU A 355 -1.89 -8.72 13.96
C LEU A 355 -3.18 -8.72 14.78
N ILE A 356 -4.00 -7.68 14.65
CA ILE A 356 -5.24 -7.53 15.42
C ILE A 356 -6.27 -8.56 14.97
N LEU A 357 -6.45 -8.74 13.64
CA LEU A 357 -7.43 -9.69 13.12
C LEU A 357 -6.98 -11.14 13.33
N GLY A 358 -5.67 -11.41 13.34
CA GLY A 358 -5.11 -12.70 13.70
C GLY A 358 -5.40 -13.06 15.16
N TYR A 359 -5.16 -12.12 16.09
CA TYR A 359 -5.51 -12.31 17.50
C TYR A 359 -7.02 -12.57 17.71
N LEU A 360 -7.87 -11.83 16.99
CA LEU A 360 -9.31 -12.03 17.05
C LEU A 360 -9.74 -13.37 16.43
N ALA A 361 -9.04 -13.85 15.41
CA ALA A 361 -9.30 -15.15 14.81
C ALA A 361 -8.95 -16.28 15.81
N ASP A 362 -7.82 -16.19 16.51
CA ASP A 362 -7.43 -17.14 17.55
C ASP A 362 -8.47 -17.20 18.68
N THR A 363 -8.96 -16.04 19.13
CA THR A 363 -9.97 -15.99 20.23
C THR A 363 -11.36 -16.46 19.79
N SER A 364 -11.74 -16.24 18.52
CA SER A 364 -13.04 -16.66 17.99
C SER A 364 -13.12 -18.16 17.71
N GLY A 365 -12.01 -18.79 17.35
CA GLY A 365 -11.92 -20.24 17.17
C GLY A 365 -12.19 -21.05 18.45
N THR A 366 -11.84 -20.49 19.59
CA THR A 366 -12.13 -21.11 20.93
C THR A 366 -13.57 -20.95 21.37
N LEU A 367 -14.32 -19.95 20.81
CA LEU A 367 -15.75 -19.74 21.09
C LEU A 367 -16.68 -20.55 20.18
N ALA A 368 -16.18 -21.11 19.08
CA ALA A 368 -16.95 -21.92 18.16
C ALA A 368 -16.79 -23.41 18.51
N PHE A 369 -17.69 -23.92 19.37
CA PHE A 369 -17.97 -25.33 19.60
C PHE A 369 -16.79 -26.24 19.98
N VAL A 370 -16.72 -26.59 21.24
CA VAL A 370 -16.09 -27.79 21.79
C VAL A 370 -16.55 -28.99 20.96
N GLY A 371 -15.73 -29.48 20.03
CA GLY A 371 -16.01 -30.75 19.37
C GLY A 371 -15.55 -30.95 17.91
N THR A 372 -15.09 -29.95 17.19
CA THR A 372 -14.57 -30.15 15.83
C THR A 372 -13.13 -29.67 15.72
N SER A 373 -12.23 -30.59 15.46
CA SER A 373 -10.78 -30.37 15.24
C SER A 373 -10.45 -29.75 13.85
N SER A 374 -11.29 -28.86 13.33
CA SER A 374 -11.02 -28.09 12.13
C SER A 374 -10.85 -26.62 12.51
N ALA A 375 -9.74 -26.03 12.09
CA ALA A 375 -9.39 -24.63 12.30
C ALA A 375 -10.32 -23.72 11.50
N HIS A 376 -11.55 -23.50 11.97
CA HIS A 376 -12.51 -22.61 11.33
C HIS A 376 -12.30 -21.17 11.81
N ILE A 377 -12.24 -20.21 10.86
CA ILE A 377 -12.22 -18.78 11.16
C ILE A 377 -13.64 -18.33 11.48
N GLY A 378 -13.84 -17.83 12.68
CA GLY A 378 -15.13 -17.31 13.15
C GLY A 378 -15.48 -15.95 12.51
N VAL A 379 -16.71 -15.50 12.77
CA VAL A 379 -17.23 -14.22 12.21
C VAL A 379 -16.63 -12.99 12.92
N LEU A 380 -16.15 -13.13 14.15
CA LEU A 380 -15.70 -12.02 15.00
C LEU A 380 -14.64 -11.09 14.35
N PRO A 381 -13.57 -11.59 13.69
CA PRO A 381 -12.58 -10.72 13.05
C PRO A 381 -13.19 -9.86 11.94
N PHE A 382 -14.14 -10.41 11.18
CA PHE A 382 -14.84 -9.68 10.11
C PHE A 382 -15.76 -8.59 10.67
N VAL A 383 -16.47 -8.88 11.77
CA VAL A 383 -17.32 -7.91 12.47
C VAL A 383 -16.51 -6.74 13.01
N VAL A 384 -15.38 -7.02 13.69
CA VAL A 384 -14.53 -5.96 14.26
C VAL A 384 -13.92 -5.11 13.14
N ALA A 385 -13.43 -5.71 12.06
CA ALA A 385 -12.92 -4.99 10.90
C ALA A 385 -14.02 -4.11 10.25
N SER A 386 -15.22 -4.65 10.10
CA SER A 386 -16.39 -3.92 9.59
C SER A 386 -16.77 -2.75 10.47
N LEU A 387 -16.84 -2.95 11.78
CA LEU A 387 -17.14 -1.87 12.74
C LEU A 387 -16.12 -0.74 12.68
N LEU A 388 -14.82 -1.09 12.59
CA LEU A 388 -13.76 -0.09 12.42
C LEU A 388 -13.98 0.74 11.15
N ALA A 389 -14.25 0.10 10.03
CA ALA A 389 -14.49 0.79 8.75
C ALA A 389 -15.77 1.65 8.80
N ALA A 390 -16.84 1.16 9.43
CA ALA A 390 -18.10 1.90 9.59
C ALA A 390 -17.91 3.15 10.48
N VAL A 391 -17.28 2.99 11.65
CA VAL A 391 -17.03 4.11 12.58
C VAL A 391 -16.17 5.19 11.94
N VAL A 392 -15.09 4.80 11.24
CA VAL A 392 -14.23 5.76 10.56
C VAL A 392 -14.95 6.38 9.36
N GLY A 393 -15.73 5.60 8.60
CA GLY A 393 -16.55 6.13 7.51
C GLY A 393 -17.56 7.17 7.98
N LEU A 394 -18.25 6.92 9.10
CA LEU A 394 -19.15 7.88 9.72
C LEU A 394 -18.43 9.11 10.28
N SER A 395 -17.23 8.94 10.83
CA SER A 395 -16.46 10.08 11.35
C SER A 395 -16.05 11.06 10.26
N LEU A 396 -15.85 10.59 9.00
CA LEU A 396 -15.50 11.44 7.85
C LEU A 396 -16.59 12.47 7.49
N PHE A 397 -17.86 12.29 7.93
CA PHE A 397 -18.87 13.34 7.76
C PHE A 397 -18.50 14.66 8.45
N LYS A 398 -17.64 14.60 9.48
CA LYS A 398 -17.14 15.79 10.20
C LYS A 398 -15.95 16.45 9.49
N ALA A 399 -15.32 15.80 8.52
CA ALA A 399 -14.23 16.38 7.74
C ALA A 399 -14.78 17.40 6.73
N LYS A 400 -14.04 18.48 6.51
CA LYS A 400 -14.35 19.43 5.43
C LYS A 400 -13.94 18.83 4.09
N ASP A 401 -14.75 19.04 3.04
CA ASP A 401 -14.40 18.62 1.67
C ASP A 401 -13.55 19.73 1.02
N PRO A 402 -12.25 19.46 0.72
CA PRO A 402 -11.37 20.50 0.21
C PRO A 402 -11.79 21.07 -1.16
N VAL A 403 -12.51 20.28 -1.97
CA VAL A 403 -12.99 20.69 -3.29
C VAL A 403 -14.28 21.50 -3.22
N LYS A 404 -15.21 21.11 -2.32
CA LYS A 404 -16.54 21.77 -2.22
C LYS A 404 -16.52 22.97 -1.28
N ASP A 405 -15.79 22.89 -0.18
CA ASP A 405 -15.82 23.90 0.88
C ASP A 405 -14.82 25.03 0.65
N ASN A 406 -14.12 25.06 -0.52
CA ASN A 406 -13.11 26.08 -0.90
C ASN A 406 -12.04 26.31 0.20
N THR A 407 -11.74 25.28 1.00
CA THR A 407 -10.82 25.39 2.14
C THR A 407 -9.36 25.64 1.73
N LEU A 408 -9.05 25.62 0.44
CA LEU A 408 -7.77 26.10 -0.12
C LEU A 408 -7.49 27.58 0.22
N CYS A 409 -8.52 28.36 0.56
CA CYS A 409 -8.39 29.77 0.95
C CYS A 409 -8.27 29.99 2.47
N ASP A 410 -8.49 28.97 3.32
CA ASP A 410 -8.49 29.11 4.79
C ASP A 410 -7.09 29.01 5.45
N PHE A 411 -6.09 28.62 4.69
CA PHE A 411 -4.71 28.78 5.13
C PHE A 411 -4.32 30.24 4.91
N GLY A 412 -4.49 31.08 5.97
CA GLY A 412 -4.17 32.50 5.94
C GLY A 412 -2.83 32.71 5.21
N GLU A 413 -2.86 33.45 4.11
CA GLU A 413 -1.65 33.87 3.44
C GLU A 413 -0.72 34.49 4.50
N PRO A 414 0.54 34.04 4.60
CA PRO A 414 1.52 34.87 5.28
C PRO A 414 1.55 36.17 4.49
N ARG A 415 1.14 37.29 5.08
CA ARG A 415 1.41 38.60 4.56
C ARG A 415 2.91 38.66 4.30
N LEU A 416 3.31 38.42 3.07
CA LEU A 416 4.63 38.81 2.60
C LEU A 416 4.59 40.36 2.62
N GLU A 417 5.12 40.93 3.69
CA GLU A 417 5.57 42.33 3.69
C GLU A 417 6.77 42.44 2.73
N LEU A 418 6.48 42.36 1.46
CA LEU A 418 7.37 42.88 0.43
C LEU A 418 7.08 44.40 0.38
N GLY A 419 8.05 45.14 0.86
CA GLY A 419 8.07 46.58 0.75
C GLY A 419 7.70 47.01 -0.66
N GLU A 420 6.80 48.01 -0.73
CA GLU A 420 6.52 48.88 -1.85
C GLU A 420 6.28 48.28 -3.25
N PHE A 421 5.24 47.47 -3.39
CA PHE A 421 4.50 47.37 -4.63
C PHE A 421 3.00 47.22 -4.32
N LYS A 422 2.26 48.35 -4.29
CA LYS A 422 0.79 48.35 -4.23
C LYS A 422 0.24 47.78 -5.53
N ILE A 423 0.10 46.46 -5.63
CA ILE A 423 -0.79 45.82 -6.62
C ILE A 423 -2.17 45.77 -5.98
N ASN A 424 -3.10 46.48 -6.61
CA ASN A 424 -4.48 46.65 -6.21
C ASN A 424 -5.22 45.31 -6.14
N ALA A 425 -5.35 44.74 -4.93
CA ALA A 425 -5.94 43.42 -4.64
C ALA A 425 -7.45 43.32 -4.90
N ASN A 426 -8.06 44.29 -5.57
CA ASN A 426 -9.49 44.37 -5.88
C ASN A 426 -9.90 43.72 -7.22
N ARG A 427 -9.06 42.92 -7.86
CA ARG A 427 -9.38 42.27 -9.14
C ARG A 427 -9.21 40.73 -9.20
N ILE A 428 -9.11 40.07 -8.09
CA ILE A 428 -9.29 38.60 -8.06
C ILE A 428 -10.61 38.33 -7.32
N LYS A 429 -11.71 38.74 -7.90
CA LYS A 429 -13.00 38.09 -7.69
C LYS A 429 -12.91 36.76 -8.42
N CYS A 430 -12.83 35.65 -7.68
CA CYS A 430 -13.16 34.36 -8.24
C CYS A 430 -14.55 34.44 -8.85
N LYS A 431 -14.64 34.53 -10.17
CA LYS A 431 -15.89 34.34 -10.90
C LYS A 431 -16.37 32.94 -10.63
N SER A 432 -17.43 32.80 -9.83
CA SER A 432 -18.31 31.65 -9.91
C SER A 432 -18.88 31.66 -11.34
N ASN A 433 -18.60 30.66 -12.09
CA ASN A 433 -19.21 30.10 -13.28
C ASN A 433 -18.22 29.83 -14.41
N SER A 434 -18.21 28.58 -14.79
CA SER A 434 -17.87 28.01 -16.10
C SER A 434 -16.47 28.32 -16.67
N GLN A 435 -15.78 27.22 -16.92
CA GLN A 435 -14.56 27.09 -17.73
C GLN A 435 -13.23 27.29 -16.97
N CYS A 436 -12.73 26.20 -16.45
CA CYS A 436 -11.37 25.74 -16.64
C CYS A 436 -11.37 24.22 -16.82
#